data_e7652c08f100b54881f55376589963f5
#
_entry.id   e7652c08f100b54881f55376589963f5
#
_cell.length_a   1.000
_cell.length_b   1.000
_cell.length_c   1.000
_cell.angle_alpha   90.00
_cell.angle_beta   90.00
_cell.angle_gamma   90.00
#
_symmetry.space_group_name_H-M   'P 1'
#
loop_
_entity.id
_entity.type
_entity.pdbx_description
1 polymer ?
#
loop_
_entity_poly.entity_id
_entity_poly.type
_entity_poly.pdbx_seq_one_letter_code
_entity_poly.pdbx_strand_id
1 'polypeptide(L)'
;MTDIGAVFANLADSGEPPLISQLARASWLAGVAKSAVRLDICTKLRGGKQSADWMASELGANPLHTIEMLNSCVSAGLLEKIGDEYQNTKESATYLVKGEPHYYGEAFTYLSSLGALFDKVDTAMLSGEEMSHEEEFKTEEAETAYWTHYMLAMDQWGGGMQEDMLLENTDLTGKKKLLDVGCGSGVYTMALCQKYPDLKGVLFDQEKALPLALSFVKDRGLSEQISSLSGDYYKDPLGEGYDAVLFSGVLIQEPPEGQVKLLKRAFESMNSGGIVIIQDILRIGPYTETTPKIALESLVAAVFYGGSGGVVSGDETVEFLTSAGFTSAEQIPLTGVYSIVTAVKP
;
A
#
# COMPACT_ATOMS: atom_id res chain seq x y z
N MET A 1 2.26 -3.06 21.52
CA MET A 1 2.84 -2.26 20.41
C MET A 1 4.14 -1.65 20.91
N THR A 2 5.22 -1.89 20.17
CA THR A 2 6.51 -1.24 20.46
C THR A 2 6.33 0.27 20.26
N ASP A 3 6.67 1.06 21.25
CA ASP A 3 6.63 2.51 21.13
C ASP A 3 7.80 2.98 20.25
N ILE A 4 7.51 3.33 19.01
CA ILE A 4 8.51 3.83 18.06
C ILE A 4 9.22 5.08 18.60
N GLY A 5 8.52 5.91 19.38
CA GLY A 5 9.11 7.06 20.05
C GLY A 5 10.23 6.66 21.02
N ALA A 6 10.04 5.57 21.77
CA ALA A 6 11.09 5.03 22.64
C ALA A 6 12.28 4.48 21.85
N VAL A 7 12.02 3.82 20.70
CA VAL A 7 13.08 3.35 19.80
C VAL A 7 13.90 4.54 19.27
N PHE A 8 13.23 5.60 18.79
CA PHE A 8 13.91 6.80 18.28
C PHE A 8 14.64 7.58 19.38
N ALA A 9 14.08 7.66 20.60
CA ALA A 9 14.70 8.38 21.71
C ALA A 9 16.11 7.87 22.06
N ASN A 10 16.38 6.60 21.80
CA ASN A 10 17.68 5.96 22.05
C ASN A 10 18.71 6.19 20.94
N LEU A 11 18.37 6.91 19.85
CA LEU A 11 19.28 7.14 18.74
C LEU A 11 20.18 8.37 18.90
N ALA A 12 19.94 9.23 19.88
CA ALA A 12 20.74 10.42 20.14
C ALA A 12 21.70 10.19 21.31
N ASP A 13 22.95 10.58 21.15
CA ASP A 13 23.93 10.59 22.22
C ASP A 13 23.83 11.87 23.07
N SER A 14 24.35 11.82 24.30
CA SER A 14 24.45 12.99 25.17
C SER A 14 25.35 14.06 24.52
N GLY A 15 24.83 15.28 24.43
CA GLY A 15 25.56 16.41 23.82
C GLY A 15 25.29 16.62 22.32
N GLU A 16 24.58 15.71 21.65
CA GLU A 16 24.10 15.92 20.30
C GLU A 16 22.72 16.61 20.31
N PRO A 17 22.35 17.36 19.22
CA PRO A 17 20.97 17.83 19.03
C PRO A 17 20.02 16.65 18.91
N PRO A 18 19.12 16.37 19.87
CA PRO A 18 18.41 15.08 19.93
C PRO A 18 17.60 14.77 18.66
N LEU A 19 16.80 15.71 18.18
CA LEU A 19 15.97 15.51 16.97
C LEU A 19 16.82 15.26 15.72
N ILE A 20 17.87 16.05 15.53
CA ILE A 20 18.71 15.96 14.32
C ILE A 20 19.47 14.62 14.31
N SER A 21 19.99 14.20 15.46
CA SER A 21 20.68 12.91 15.58
C SER A 21 19.73 11.72 15.35
N GLN A 22 18.51 11.80 15.86
CA GLN A 22 17.48 10.78 15.59
C GLN A 22 17.14 10.69 14.11
N LEU A 23 16.90 11.82 13.44
CA LEU A 23 16.60 11.86 12.02
C LEU A 23 17.78 11.31 11.18
N ALA A 24 19.02 11.70 11.51
CA ALA A 24 20.21 11.21 10.80
C ALA A 24 20.38 9.68 10.89
N ARG A 25 19.97 9.06 12.01
CA ARG A 25 20.09 7.62 12.24
C ARG A 25 18.82 6.82 11.87
N ALA A 26 17.72 7.49 11.55
CA ALA A 26 16.46 6.82 11.18
C ALA A 26 16.63 5.88 9.98
N SER A 27 17.44 6.28 8.99
CA SER A 27 17.76 5.45 7.83
C SER A 27 18.53 4.18 8.19
N TRP A 28 19.32 4.18 9.26
CA TRP A 28 20.03 2.99 9.73
C TRP A 28 19.07 1.94 10.29
N LEU A 29 18.08 2.37 11.07
CA LEU A 29 17.04 1.47 11.58
C LEU A 29 16.23 0.85 10.43
N ALA A 30 15.84 1.66 9.44
CA ALA A 30 15.16 1.17 8.26
C ALA A 30 16.04 0.17 7.49
N GLY A 31 17.35 0.40 7.41
CA GLY A 31 18.33 -0.52 6.82
C GLY A 31 18.42 -1.85 7.56
N VAL A 32 18.44 -1.82 8.90
CA VAL A 32 18.42 -3.01 9.76
C VAL A 32 17.14 -3.82 9.51
N ALA A 33 15.98 -3.18 9.55
CA ALA A 33 14.70 -3.84 9.34
C ALA A 33 14.58 -4.45 7.93
N LYS A 34 15.00 -3.74 6.87
CA LYS A 34 15.09 -4.29 5.50
C LYS A 34 15.99 -5.52 5.42
N SER A 35 17.14 -5.48 6.09
CA SER A 35 18.06 -6.61 6.10
C SER A 35 17.50 -7.80 6.87
N ALA A 36 16.80 -7.57 7.97
CA ALA A 36 16.13 -8.62 8.75
C ALA A 36 15.07 -9.35 7.89
N VAL A 37 14.28 -8.60 7.11
CA VAL A 37 13.29 -9.21 6.20
C VAL A 37 13.97 -10.00 5.08
N ARG A 38 14.98 -9.42 4.42
CA ARG A 38 15.70 -10.09 3.31
C ARG A 38 16.44 -11.36 3.75
N LEU A 39 16.95 -11.39 4.97
CA LEU A 39 17.63 -12.55 5.56
C LEU A 39 16.66 -13.54 6.21
N ASP A 40 15.36 -13.26 6.18
CA ASP A 40 14.32 -14.09 6.78
C ASP A 40 14.51 -14.33 8.30
N ILE A 41 15.12 -13.39 9.02
CA ILE A 41 15.47 -13.55 10.43
C ILE A 41 14.22 -13.90 11.26
N CYS A 42 13.13 -13.15 11.09
CA CYS A 42 11.90 -13.38 11.85
C CYS A 42 11.26 -14.74 11.53
N THR A 43 11.27 -15.16 10.27
CA THR A 43 10.76 -16.48 9.86
C THR A 43 11.61 -17.62 10.45
N LYS A 44 12.92 -17.46 10.47
CA LYS A 44 13.82 -18.45 11.10
C LYS A 44 13.60 -18.58 12.61
N LEU A 45 13.19 -17.50 13.26
CA LEU A 45 12.85 -17.49 14.70
C LEU A 45 11.39 -17.88 15.01
N ARG A 46 10.61 -18.36 14.02
CA ARG A 46 9.20 -18.78 14.22
C ARG A 46 9.08 -19.85 15.33
N GLY A 47 10.03 -20.75 15.42
CA GLY A 47 10.03 -21.86 16.38
C GLY A 47 10.37 -21.49 17.83
N GLY A 48 10.66 -20.20 18.11
CA GLY A 48 11.06 -19.73 19.43
C GLY A 48 12.48 -19.20 19.48
N LYS A 49 13.03 -19.16 20.67
CA LYS A 49 14.35 -18.57 20.95
C LYS A 49 15.50 -19.35 20.31
N GLN A 50 16.48 -18.62 19.75
CA GLN A 50 17.71 -19.17 19.19
C GLN A 50 18.92 -18.30 19.55
N SER A 51 20.10 -18.91 19.61
CA SER A 51 21.36 -18.18 19.81
C SER A 51 21.84 -17.48 18.54
N ALA A 52 22.73 -16.50 18.68
CA ALA A 52 23.35 -15.84 17.55
C ALA A 52 24.23 -16.83 16.73
N ASP A 53 24.89 -17.77 17.37
CA ASP A 53 25.70 -18.80 16.68
C ASP A 53 24.84 -19.70 15.81
N TRP A 54 23.66 -20.09 16.31
CA TRP A 54 22.67 -20.82 15.52
C TRP A 54 22.25 -20.02 14.29
N MET A 55 21.89 -18.75 14.45
CA MET A 55 21.49 -17.87 13.34
C MET A 55 22.65 -17.66 12.34
N ALA A 56 23.87 -17.48 12.81
CA ALA A 56 25.04 -17.37 11.95
C ALA A 56 25.24 -18.63 11.08
N SER A 57 25.06 -19.81 11.68
CA SER A 57 25.12 -21.09 10.98
C SER A 57 24.00 -21.21 9.92
N GLU A 58 22.77 -20.88 10.29
CA GLU A 58 21.61 -20.92 9.38
C GLU A 58 21.75 -19.97 8.17
N LEU A 59 22.39 -18.82 8.38
CA LEU A 59 22.62 -17.83 7.32
C LEU A 59 23.91 -18.06 6.54
N GLY A 60 24.80 -18.93 7.00
CA GLY A 60 26.17 -19.02 6.47
C GLY A 60 26.95 -17.72 6.63
N ALA A 61 26.66 -16.95 7.69
CA ALA A 61 27.13 -15.60 7.90
C ALA A 61 28.27 -15.52 8.94
N ASN A 62 28.96 -14.37 8.95
CA ASN A 62 30.01 -14.12 9.96
C ASN A 62 29.37 -14.02 11.36
N PRO A 63 29.85 -14.78 12.37
CA PRO A 63 29.26 -14.81 13.70
C PRO A 63 29.22 -13.45 14.39
N LEU A 64 30.30 -12.66 14.32
CA LEU A 64 30.36 -11.35 14.94
C LEU A 64 29.35 -10.39 14.32
N HIS A 65 29.26 -10.35 12.98
CA HIS A 65 28.29 -9.50 12.29
C HIS A 65 26.84 -9.96 12.57
N THR A 66 26.61 -11.25 12.75
CA THR A 66 25.29 -11.77 13.09
C THR A 66 24.86 -11.33 14.48
N ILE A 67 25.73 -11.39 15.50
CA ILE A 67 25.45 -10.88 16.83
C ILE A 67 25.05 -9.40 16.78
N GLU A 68 25.84 -8.56 16.06
CA GLU A 68 25.55 -7.13 15.97
C GLU A 68 24.25 -6.85 15.18
N MET A 69 23.97 -7.62 14.14
CA MET A 69 22.69 -7.54 13.42
C MET A 69 21.51 -7.86 14.31
N LEU A 70 21.57 -8.95 15.10
CA LEU A 70 20.51 -9.33 16.03
C LEU A 70 20.33 -8.31 17.14
N ASN A 71 21.43 -7.77 17.72
CA ASN A 71 21.35 -6.68 18.69
C ASN A 71 20.72 -5.41 18.09
N SER A 72 21.02 -5.11 16.82
CA SER A 72 20.40 -3.99 16.10
C SER A 72 18.91 -4.24 15.86
N CYS A 73 18.49 -5.47 15.58
CA CYS A 73 17.08 -5.86 15.50
C CYS A 73 16.36 -5.68 16.84
N VAL A 74 17.03 -5.95 17.97
CA VAL A 74 16.49 -5.68 19.30
C VAL A 74 16.32 -4.17 19.49
N SER A 75 17.33 -3.37 19.11
CA SER A 75 17.27 -1.90 19.19
C SER A 75 16.16 -1.32 18.31
N ALA A 76 15.86 -1.96 17.18
CA ALA A 76 14.76 -1.60 16.28
C ALA A 76 13.38 -2.11 16.74
N GLY A 77 13.28 -2.83 17.86
CA GLY A 77 12.04 -3.38 18.39
C GLY A 77 11.50 -4.60 17.62
N LEU A 78 12.31 -5.19 16.74
CA LEU A 78 11.93 -6.38 15.97
C LEU A 78 12.13 -7.68 16.76
N LEU A 79 13.16 -7.72 17.59
CA LEU A 79 13.49 -8.89 18.40
C LEU A 79 13.54 -8.52 19.90
N GLU A 80 13.39 -9.55 20.71
CA GLU A 80 13.67 -9.54 22.15
C GLU A 80 14.89 -10.40 22.42
N LYS A 81 15.79 -9.95 23.33
CA LYS A 81 16.92 -10.72 23.81
C LYS A 81 16.62 -11.24 25.23
N ILE A 82 16.70 -12.54 25.40
CA ILE A 82 16.45 -13.24 26.69
C ILE A 82 17.69 -14.09 27.02
N GLY A 83 18.50 -13.58 27.93
CA GLY A 83 19.84 -14.16 28.17
C GLY A 83 20.70 -13.97 26.91
N ASP A 84 21.23 -15.08 26.36
CA ASP A 84 22.04 -15.08 25.14
C ASP A 84 21.26 -15.49 23.89
N GLU A 85 19.94 -15.61 24.01
CA GLU A 85 19.05 -16.01 22.90
C GLU A 85 18.17 -14.84 22.44
N TYR A 86 17.70 -14.93 21.19
CA TYR A 86 16.84 -13.96 20.52
C TYR A 86 15.53 -14.61 20.09
N GLN A 87 14.44 -13.88 20.19
CA GLN A 87 13.12 -14.28 19.69
C GLN A 87 12.41 -13.09 19.04
N ASN A 88 11.38 -13.39 18.25
CA ASN A 88 10.50 -12.38 17.69
C ASN A 88 9.74 -11.62 18.79
N THR A 89 9.57 -10.30 18.62
CA THR A 89 8.52 -9.58 19.33
C THR A 89 7.14 -10.03 18.83
N LYS A 90 6.07 -9.69 19.55
CA LYS A 90 4.71 -9.96 19.08
C LYS A 90 4.45 -9.36 17.70
N GLU A 91 4.94 -8.15 17.46
CA GLU A 91 4.75 -7.41 16.23
C GLU A 91 5.48 -8.09 15.05
N SER A 92 6.76 -8.39 15.21
CA SER A 92 7.51 -9.08 14.15
C SER A 92 7.03 -10.52 13.91
N ALA A 93 6.56 -11.22 14.94
CA ALA A 93 5.93 -12.52 14.78
C ALA A 93 4.65 -12.45 13.96
N THR A 94 3.88 -11.37 14.09
CA THR A 94 2.62 -11.18 13.35
C THR A 94 2.88 -10.74 11.90
N TYR A 95 3.82 -9.80 11.68
CA TYR A 95 3.92 -9.09 10.40
C TYR A 95 5.18 -9.45 9.58
N LEU A 96 6.21 -10.07 10.18
CA LEU A 96 7.47 -10.35 9.47
C LEU A 96 7.82 -11.84 9.37
N VAL A 97 6.91 -12.73 9.76
CA VAL A 97 7.07 -14.17 9.61
C VAL A 97 6.33 -14.63 8.36
N LYS A 98 7.06 -15.09 7.34
CA LYS A 98 6.47 -15.55 6.07
C LYS A 98 5.46 -16.67 6.28
N GLY A 99 4.30 -16.56 5.61
CA GLY A 99 3.20 -17.52 5.71
C GLY A 99 2.26 -17.30 6.88
N GLU A 100 2.48 -16.28 7.72
CA GLU A 100 1.45 -15.80 8.65
C GLU A 100 0.38 -14.97 7.91
N PRO A 101 -0.88 -14.97 8.36
CA PRO A 101 -1.99 -14.29 7.67
C PRO A 101 -1.79 -12.80 7.44
N HIS A 102 -1.02 -12.13 8.32
CA HIS A 102 -0.75 -10.70 8.25
C HIS A 102 0.69 -10.37 7.83
N TYR A 103 1.36 -11.31 7.13
CA TYR A 103 2.72 -11.06 6.65
C TYR A 103 2.79 -9.80 5.79
N TYR A 104 3.68 -8.88 6.15
CA TYR A 104 3.82 -7.53 5.57
C TYR A 104 5.21 -7.26 4.99
N GLY A 105 6.05 -8.29 4.85
CA GLY A 105 7.46 -8.15 4.50
C GLY A 105 7.71 -7.58 3.11
N GLU A 106 6.91 -7.95 2.10
CA GLU A 106 7.04 -7.41 0.73
C GLU A 106 6.59 -5.94 0.69
N ALA A 107 5.46 -5.61 1.31
CA ALA A 107 5.00 -4.22 1.44
C ALA A 107 6.03 -3.37 2.17
N PHE A 108 6.60 -3.86 3.27
CA PHE A 108 7.64 -3.15 4.02
C PHE A 108 8.89 -2.90 3.17
N THR A 109 9.38 -3.91 2.44
CA THR A 109 10.57 -3.76 1.61
C THR A 109 10.34 -2.83 0.43
N TYR A 110 9.17 -2.88 -0.20
CA TYR A 110 8.78 -1.96 -1.25
C TYR A 110 8.71 -0.52 -0.73
N LEU A 111 7.91 -0.24 0.30
CA LEU A 111 7.79 1.10 0.89
C LEU A 111 9.15 1.66 1.35
N SER A 112 9.99 0.79 1.93
CA SER A 112 11.35 1.19 2.34
C SER A 112 12.27 1.44 1.16
N SER A 113 12.01 0.89 -0.03
CA SER A 113 12.80 1.18 -1.24
C SER A 113 12.55 2.59 -1.77
N LEU A 114 11.35 3.14 -1.53
CA LEU A 114 11.01 4.52 -1.86
C LEU A 114 11.92 5.54 -1.14
N GLY A 115 12.49 5.15 0.01
CA GLY A 115 13.44 5.99 0.74
C GLY A 115 14.62 6.46 -0.10
N ALA A 116 15.11 5.66 -1.06
CA ALA A 116 16.16 6.05 -1.98
C ALA A 116 15.74 7.17 -2.95
N LEU A 117 14.44 7.28 -3.24
CA LEU A 117 13.90 8.39 -4.03
C LEU A 117 13.81 9.66 -3.17
N PHE A 118 13.46 9.53 -1.89
CA PHE A 118 13.43 10.65 -0.96
C PHE A 118 14.81 11.29 -0.76
N ASP A 119 15.91 10.57 -1.00
CA ASP A 119 17.27 11.14 -1.00
C ASP A 119 17.47 12.19 -2.13
N LYS A 120 16.55 12.27 -3.10
CA LYS A 120 16.58 13.20 -4.25
C LYS A 120 15.36 14.12 -4.31
N VAL A 121 14.58 14.20 -3.23
CA VAL A 121 13.34 15.01 -3.19
C VAL A 121 13.58 16.49 -3.50
N ASP A 122 14.73 17.02 -3.10
CA ASP A 122 15.19 18.38 -3.42
C ASP A 122 15.31 18.60 -4.94
N THR A 123 15.82 17.62 -5.67
CA THR A 123 15.93 17.67 -7.14
C THR A 123 14.55 17.74 -7.79
N ALA A 124 13.62 16.87 -7.38
CA ALA A 124 12.23 16.90 -7.88
C ALA A 124 11.53 18.23 -7.58
N MET A 125 11.70 18.73 -6.35
CA MET A 125 11.12 20.02 -5.95
C MET A 125 11.65 21.22 -6.78
N LEU A 126 12.93 21.19 -7.15
CA LEU A 126 13.56 22.27 -7.91
C LEU A 126 13.25 22.18 -9.41
N SER A 127 13.15 20.98 -9.97
CA SER A 127 12.83 20.77 -11.39
C SER A 127 11.33 20.80 -11.67
N GLY A 128 10.49 20.39 -10.71
CA GLY A 128 9.08 20.13 -10.91
C GLY A 128 8.81 18.87 -11.75
N GLU A 129 9.83 18.07 -11.99
CA GLU A 129 9.72 16.83 -12.76
C GLU A 129 9.39 15.65 -11.84
N GLU A 130 8.65 14.71 -12.37
CA GLU A 130 8.33 13.46 -11.71
C GLU A 130 9.59 12.64 -11.43
N MET A 131 9.67 12.07 -10.24
CA MET A 131 10.69 11.08 -9.91
C MET A 131 10.17 9.71 -10.29
N SER A 132 10.43 9.31 -11.51
CA SER A 132 10.03 7.99 -12.00
C SER A 132 10.59 6.87 -11.13
N HIS A 133 9.72 5.93 -10.75
CA HIS A 133 10.11 4.61 -10.25
C HIS A 133 10.61 3.69 -11.35
N GLU A 134 10.27 4.01 -12.59
CA GLU A 134 10.67 3.21 -13.71
C GLU A 134 12.17 3.39 -13.91
N GLU A 135 12.95 2.61 -13.16
CA GLU A 135 14.29 2.27 -13.62
C GLU A 135 14.10 1.75 -15.04
N GLU A 136 14.93 2.23 -15.98
CA GLU A 136 15.03 1.58 -17.30
C GLU A 136 15.47 0.13 -17.02
N PHE A 137 14.51 -0.79 -17.02
CA PHE A 137 14.79 -2.20 -16.80
C PHE A 137 15.70 -2.67 -17.95
N LYS A 138 16.88 -3.13 -17.59
CA LYS A 138 17.87 -3.57 -18.58
C LYS A 138 17.52 -4.91 -19.22
N THR A 139 16.64 -5.68 -18.57
CA THR A 139 16.19 -6.99 -19.04
C THR A 139 14.73 -7.23 -18.66
N GLU A 140 14.06 -8.08 -19.44
CA GLU A 140 12.67 -8.51 -19.18
C GLU A 140 12.54 -9.24 -17.82
N GLU A 141 13.58 -9.97 -17.40
CA GLU A 141 13.60 -10.64 -16.11
C GLU A 141 13.62 -9.63 -14.95
N ALA A 142 14.37 -8.53 -15.09
CA ALA A 142 14.43 -7.47 -14.08
C ALA A 142 13.08 -6.74 -13.97
N GLU A 143 12.44 -6.45 -15.10
CA GLU A 143 11.10 -5.86 -15.14
C GLU A 143 10.07 -6.80 -14.51
N THR A 144 10.06 -8.08 -14.87
CA THR A 144 9.16 -9.09 -14.29
C THR A 144 9.35 -9.23 -12.78
N ALA A 145 10.60 -9.25 -12.31
CA ALA A 145 10.90 -9.33 -10.88
C ALA A 145 10.39 -8.09 -10.12
N TYR A 146 10.56 -6.89 -10.68
CA TYR A 146 10.03 -5.66 -10.09
C TYR A 146 8.51 -5.69 -9.99
N TRP A 147 7.81 -5.98 -11.09
CA TRP A 147 6.35 -6.04 -11.10
C TRP A 147 5.80 -7.12 -10.17
N THR A 148 6.48 -8.28 -10.08
CA THR A 148 6.10 -9.33 -9.13
C THR A 148 6.22 -8.83 -7.69
N HIS A 149 7.34 -8.20 -7.33
CA HIS A 149 7.52 -7.63 -5.99
C HIS A 149 6.51 -6.51 -5.71
N TYR A 150 6.28 -5.61 -6.67
CA TYR A 150 5.29 -4.55 -6.55
C TYR A 150 3.88 -5.08 -6.26
N MET A 151 3.42 -6.06 -7.05
CA MET A 151 2.09 -6.64 -6.89
C MET A 151 1.93 -7.40 -5.57
N LEU A 152 2.95 -8.14 -5.14
CA LEU A 152 2.98 -8.77 -3.82
C LEU A 152 2.94 -7.72 -2.70
N ALA A 153 3.68 -6.64 -2.86
CA ALA A 153 3.66 -5.54 -1.90
C ALA A 153 2.28 -4.86 -1.82
N MET A 154 1.62 -4.63 -2.96
CA MET A 154 0.27 -4.06 -3.01
C MET A 154 -0.78 -5.00 -2.42
N ASP A 155 -0.66 -6.32 -2.65
CA ASP A 155 -1.55 -7.32 -2.05
C ASP A 155 -1.43 -7.30 -0.51
N GLN A 156 -0.22 -7.23 0.02
CA GLN A 156 0.02 -7.16 1.46
C GLN A 156 -0.35 -5.80 2.06
N TRP A 157 -0.10 -4.70 1.33
CA TRP A 157 -0.43 -3.36 1.80
C TRP A 157 -1.93 -3.12 1.84
N GLY A 158 -2.66 -3.57 0.81
CA GLY A 158 -4.12 -3.47 0.74
C GLY A 158 -4.84 -4.46 1.65
N GLY A 159 -4.25 -5.62 1.89
CA GLY A 159 -4.82 -6.65 2.74
C GLY A 159 -4.89 -6.27 4.23
N GLY A 160 -5.68 -7.00 4.97
CA GLY A 160 -5.84 -6.78 6.41
C GLY A 160 -6.59 -5.48 6.72
N MET A 161 -5.95 -4.51 7.38
CA MET A 161 -6.65 -3.35 7.93
C MET A 161 -7.36 -2.49 6.86
N GLN A 162 -6.80 -2.31 5.67
CA GLN A 162 -7.44 -1.53 4.62
C GLN A 162 -8.61 -2.28 3.98
N GLU A 163 -8.46 -3.59 3.81
CA GLU A 163 -9.51 -4.50 3.38
C GLU A 163 -10.69 -4.48 4.37
N ASP A 164 -10.40 -4.63 5.67
CA ASP A 164 -11.41 -4.58 6.73
C ASP A 164 -12.16 -3.23 6.71
N MET A 165 -11.44 -2.12 6.61
CA MET A 165 -12.04 -0.78 6.50
C MET A 165 -13.00 -0.65 5.32
N LEU A 166 -12.62 -1.17 4.14
CA LEU A 166 -13.49 -1.18 2.97
C LEU A 166 -14.74 -2.01 3.23
N LEU A 167 -14.57 -3.23 3.74
CA LEU A 167 -15.67 -4.15 4.01
C LEU A 167 -16.65 -3.61 5.05
N GLU A 168 -16.17 -2.95 6.10
CA GLU A 168 -16.98 -2.37 7.16
C GLU A 168 -17.79 -1.14 6.72
N ASN A 169 -17.25 -0.37 5.78
CA ASN A 169 -17.83 0.91 5.35
C ASN A 169 -18.47 0.87 3.95
N THR A 170 -18.64 -0.33 3.38
CA THR A 170 -19.27 -0.50 2.06
C THR A 170 -20.35 -1.57 2.11
N ASP A 171 -21.55 -1.22 1.62
CA ASP A 171 -22.64 -2.17 1.44
C ASP A 171 -22.95 -2.41 -0.04
N LEU A 172 -22.65 -3.62 -0.51
CA LEU A 172 -22.95 -4.09 -1.86
C LEU A 172 -24.08 -5.13 -1.87
N THR A 173 -24.93 -5.15 -0.85
CA THR A 173 -26.08 -6.06 -0.79
C THR A 173 -26.97 -5.87 -2.02
N GLY A 174 -27.23 -6.98 -2.73
CA GLY A 174 -28.06 -6.98 -3.95
C GLY A 174 -27.33 -6.54 -5.23
N LYS A 175 -26.10 -6.01 -5.16
CA LYS A 175 -25.27 -5.71 -6.33
C LYS A 175 -24.74 -7.01 -6.94
N LYS A 176 -24.63 -7.05 -8.27
CA LYS A 176 -24.26 -8.26 -9.02
C LYS A 176 -22.94 -8.14 -9.77
N LYS A 177 -22.55 -6.93 -10.17
CA LYS A 177 -21.35 -6.72 -11.00
C LYS A 177 -20.54 -5.52 -10.52
N LEU A 178 -19.30 -5.76 -10.14
CA LEU A 178 -18.32 -4.78 -9.69
C LEU A 178 -17.23 -4.62 -10.77
N LEU A 179 -16.86 -3.39 -11.07
CA LEU A 179 -15.63 -3.06 -11.78
C LEU A 179 -14.61 -2.47 -10.80
N ASP A 180 -13.40 -2.98 -10.82
CA ASP A 180 -12.25 -2.46 -10.06
C ASP A 180 -11.28 -1.82 -11.05
N VAL A 181 -11.21 -0.49 -11.06
CA VAL A 181 -10.41 0.28 -12.04
C VAL A 181 -9.03 0.56 -11.48
N GLY A 182 -7.99 0.09 -12.17
CA GLY A 182 -6.62 0.11 -11.65
C GLY A 182 -6.47 -0.87 -10.49
N CYS A 183 -6.96 -2.10 -10.70
CA CYS A 183 -7.14 -3.09 -9.63
C CYS A 183 -5.85 -3.53 -8.91
N GLY A 184 -4.67 -3.33 -9.52
CA GLY A 184 -3.41 -3.85 -9.00
C GLY A 184 -3.53 -5.34 -8.69
N SER A 185 -3.29 -5.75 -7.45
CA SER A 185 -3.42 -7.16 -7.02
C SER A 185 -4.85 -7.69 -7.02
N GLY A 186 -5.87 -6.82 -7.04
CA GLY A 186 -7.28 -7.19 -6.94
C GLY A 186 -7.73 -7.55 -5.52
N VAL A 187 -6.93 -7.26 -4.50
CA VAL A 187 -7.17 -7.66 -3.09
C VAL A 187 -8.54 -7.21 -2.59
N TYR A 188 -8.94 -5.99 -2.89
CA TYR A 188 -10.24 -5.44 -2.46
C TYR A 188 -11.42 -6.09 -3.18
N THR A 189 -11.30 -6.32 -4.48
CA THR A 189 -12.34 -7.05 -5.23
C THR A 189 -12.46 -8.48 -4.74
N MET A 190 -11.35 -9.15 -4.42
CA MET A 190 -11.40 -10.50 -3.84
C MET A 190 -12.11 -10.52 -2.49
N ALA A 191 -11.83 -9.56 -1.61
CA ALA A 191 -12.50 -9.42 -0.31
C ALA A 191 -14.00 -9.15 -0.45
N LEU A 192 -14.38 -8.23 -1.34
CA LEU A 192 -15.79 -7.93 -1.63
C LEU A 192 -16.52 -9.15 -2.21
N CYS A 193 -15.91 -9.89 -3.12
CA CYS A 193 -16.49 -11.10 -3.69
C CYS A 193 -16.64 -12.22 -2.67
N GLN A 194 -15.73 -12.35 -1.71
CA GLN A 194 -15.85 -13.29 -0.59
C GLN A 194 -17.00 -12.90 0.34
N LYS A 195 -17.16 -11.62 0.65
CA LYS A 195 -18.25 -11.11 1.50
C LYS A 195 -19.62 -11.22 0.81
N TYR A 196 -19.66 -11.01 -0.52
CA TYR A 196 -20.88 -11.04 -1.33
C TYR A 196 -20.81 -12.15 -2.40
N PRO A 197 -21.26 -13.38 -2.10
CA PRO A 197 -21.08 -14.53 -3.00
C PRO A 197 -21.74 -14.40 -4.39
N ASP A 198 -22.77 -13.57 -4.49
CA ASP A 198 -23.47 -13.30 -5.75
C ASP A 198 -22.81 -12.20 -6.61
N LEU A 199 -21.85 -11.46 -6.06
CA LEU A 199 -21.14 -10.38 -6.75
C LEU A 199 -20.10 -10.98 -7.70
N LYS A 200 -20.09 -10.52 -8.95
CA LYS A 200 -19.05 -10.84 -9.93
C LYS A 200 -18.11 -9.65 -10.07
N GLY A 201 -16.82 -9.89 -9.85
CA GLY A 201 -15.74 -8.88 -10.00
C GLY A 201 -15.17 -8.85 -11.42
N VAL A 202 -14.85 -7.65 -11.89
CA VAL A 202 -14.06 -7.43 -13.11
C VAL A 202 -12.85 -6.58 -12.72
N LEU A 203 -11.66 -7.17 -12.82
CA LEU A 203 -10.38 -6.49 -12.58
C LEU A 203 -9.97 -5.76 -13.86
N PHE A 204 -9.89 -4.44 -13.83
CA PHE A 204 -9.43 -3.64 -14.96
C PHE A 204 -8.05 -3.05 -14.65
N ASP A 205 -7.06 -3.42 -15.46
CA ASP A 205 -5.70 -2.89 -15.35
C ASP A 205 -4.93 -3.08 -16.67
N GLN A 206 -3.69 -2.61 -16.72
CA GLN A 206 -2.79 -2.87 -17.82
C GLN A 206 -2.53 -4.37 -18.00
N GLU A 207 -2.32 -4.80 -19.24
CA GLU A 207 -2.13 -6.22 -19.60
C GLU A 207 -1.04 -6.91 -18.77
N LYS A 208 0.03 -6.19 -18.42
CA LYS A 208 1.17 -6.73 -17.65
C LYS A 208 0.85 -7.01 -16.18
N ALA A 209 -0.14 -6.35 -15.59
CA ALA A 209 -0.54 -6.52 -14.19
C ALA A 209 -1.48 -7.73 -13.98
N LEU A 210 -2.38 -7.96 -14.92
CA LEU A 210 -3.48 -8.91 -14.79
C LEU A 210 -3.08 -10.38 -14.58
N PRO A 211 -2.01 -10.93 -15.21
CA PRO A 211 -1.63 -12.32 -14.98
C PRO A 211 -1.34 -12.63 -13.51
N LEU A 212 -0.68 -11.72 -12.81
CA LEU A 212 -0.35 -11.91 -11.40
C LEU A 212 -1.59 -11.69 -10.51
N ALA A 213 -2.42 -10.68 -10.79
CA ALA A 213 -3.71 -10.50 -10.10
C ALA A 213 -4.59 -11.75 -10.23
N LEU A 214 -4.70 -12.34 -11.41
CA LEU A 214 -5.45 -13.56 -11.64
C LEU A 214 -4.84 -14.78 -10.92
N SER A 215 -3.53 -14.82 -10.69
CA SER A 215 -2.93 -15.87 -9.86
C SER A 215 -3.39 -15.76 -8.41
N PHE A 216 -3.46 -14.56 -7.84
CA PHE A 216 -3.99 -14.33 -6.49
C PHE A 216 -5.49 -14.70 -6.39
N VAL A 217 -6.28 -14.37 -7.42
CA VAL A 217 -7.69 -14.78 -7.53
C VAL A 217 -7.81 -16.30 -7.50
N LYS A 218 -6.98 -17.01 -8.25
CA LYS A 218 -6.95 -18.47 -8.28
C LYS A 218 -6.56 -19.08 -6.94
N ASP A 219 -5.53 -18.55 -6.31
CA ASP A 219 -5.03 -19.03 -5.01
C ASP A 219 -6.08 -18.87 -3.89
N ARG A 220 -6.95 -17.85 -4.01
CA ARG A 220 -8.10 -17.64 -3.11
C ARG A 220 -9.37 -18.38 -3.54
N GLY A 221 -9.33 -19.16 -4.62
CA GLY A 221 -10.48 -19.96 -5.09
C GLY A 221 -11.61 -19.17 -5.73
N LEU A 222 -11.33 -17.96 -6.25
CA LEU A 222 -12.34 -17.01 -6.76
C LEU A 222 -12.43 -16.96 -8.29
N SER A 223 -11.78 -17.86 -9.02
CA SER A 223 -11.70 -17.86 -10.50
C SER A 223 -13.08 -17.91 -11.19
N GLU A 224 -14.10 -18.48 -10.57
CA GLU A 224 -15.47 -18.54 -11.12
C GLU A 224 -16.26 -17.24 -10.86
N GLN A 225 -15.75 -16.37 -9.99
CA GLN A 225 -16.42 -15.15 -9.54
C GLN A 225 -15.75 -13.89 -10.09
N ILE A 226 -14.46 -13.92 -10.37
CA ILE A 226 -13.67 -12.78 -10.79
C ILE A 226 -13.08 -13.03 -12.17
N SER A 227 -13.27 -12.06 -13.06
CA SER A 227 -12.69 -12.00 -14.40
C SER A 227 -11.82 -10.75 -14.55
N SER A 228 -11.12 -10.61 -15.68
CA SER A 228 -10.32 -9.43 -15.97
C SER A 228 -10.67 -8.80 -17.32
N LEU A 229 -10.37 -7.52 -17.45
CA LEU A 229 -10.44 -6.72 -18.66
C LEU A 229 -9.17 -5.86 -18.73
N SER A 230 -8.34 -6.06 -19.74
CA SER A 230 -7.12 -5.26 -19.93
C SER A 230 -7.39 -3.96 -20.66
N GLY A 231 -6.69 -2.88 -20.28
CA GLY A 231 -6.77 -1.62 -21.00
C GLY A 231 -6.11 -0.45 -20.25
N ASP A 232 -6.05 0.66 -20.95
CA ASP A 232 -5.73 1.99 -20.41
C ASP A 232 -7.05 2.66 -20.03
N TYR A 233 -7.22 2.99 -18.75
CA TYR A 233 -8.48 3.57 -18.26
C TYR A 233 -8.82 4.94 -18.88
N TYR A 234 -7.90 5.58 -19.58
CA TYR A 234 -8.16 6.81 -20.32
C TYR A 234 -8.62 6.60 -21.75
N LYS A 235 -8.26 5.48 -22.38
CA LYS A 235 -8.44 5.22 -23.81
C LYS A 235 -9.41 4.11 -24.10
N ASP A 236 -9.26 2.98 -23.35
CA ASP A 236 -9.97 1.76 -23.68
C ASP A 236 -11.33 1.68 -22.98
N PRO A 237 -12.31 0.98 -23.55
CA PRO A 237 -13.62 0.84 -22.92
C PRO A 237 -13.53 0.15 -21.55
N LEU A 238 -14.16 0.72 -20.56
CA LEU A 238 -14.29 0.09 -19.22
C LEU A 238 -15.33 -1.07 -19.20
N GLY A 239 -16.05 -1.27 -20.30
CA GLY A 239 -17.22 -2.14 -20.32
C GLY A 239 -18.47 -1.42 -19.83
N GLU A 240 -19.54 -2.18 -19.53
CA GLU A 240 -20.84 -1.62 -19.15
C GLU A 240 -21.63 -2.53 -18.21
N GLY A 241 -22.69 -1.99 -17.63
CA GLY A 241 -23.65 -2.74 -16.83
C GLY A 241 -23.14 -3.04 -15.41
N TYR A 242 -22.31 -2.17 -14.84
CA TYR A 242 -21.81 -2.33 -13.48
C TYR A 242 -22.78 -1.76 -12.45
N ASP A 243 -23.03 -2.51 -11.38
CA ASP A 243 -23.78 -2.07 -10.21
C ASP A 243 -22.91 -1.37 -9.18
N ALA A 244 -21.59 -1.61 -9.26
CA ALA A 244 -20.60 -0.94 -8.45
C ALA A 244 -19.32 -0.69 -9.28
N VAL A 245 -18.64 0.43 -9.00
CA VAL A 245 -17.29 0.74 -9.50
C VAL A 245 -16.41 1.12 -8.33
N LEU A 246 -15.22 0.51 -8.23
CA LEU A 246 -14.22 0.78 -7.21
C LEU A 246 -13.02 1.49 -7.85
N PHE A 247 -12.57 2.55 -7.18
CA PHE A 247 -11.24 3.15 -7.34
C PHE A 247 -10.52 3.06 -5.99
N SER A 248 -9.42 2.35 -5.92
CA SER A 248 -8.62 2.26 -4.69
C SER A 248 -7.16 2.59 -4.97
N GLY A 249 -6.67 3.73 -4.43
CA GLY A 249 -5.31 4.21 -4.66
C GLY A 249 -5.03 4.64 -6.10
N VAL A 250 -6.06 4.93 -6.90
CA VAL A 250 -5.95 5.29 -8.31
C VAL A 250 -6.07 6.79 -8.53
N LEU A 251 -7.07 7.41 -7.92
CA LEU A 251 -7.36 8.83 -8.19
C LEU A 251 -6.25 9.75 -7.65
N ILE A 252 -5.53 9.34 -6.60
CA ILE A 252 -4.36 10.08 -6.10
C ILE A 252 -3.26 10.24 -7.15
N GLN A 253 -3.21 9.37 -8.15
CA GLN A 253 -2.23 9.42 -9.25
C GLN A 253 -2.59 10.43 -10.33
N GLU A 254 -3.79 11.01 -10.26
CA GLU A 254 -4.35 11.81 -11.34
C GLU A 254 -4.56 13.27 -10.92
N PRO A 255 -4.32 14.23 -11.82
CA PRO A 255 -4.67 15.62 -11.55
C PRO A 255 -6.20 15.77 -11.44
N PRO A 256 -6.71 16.86 -10.82
CA PRO A 256 -8.14 17.06 -10.61
C PRO A 256 -9.02 16.87 -11.85
N GLU A 257 -8.58 17.37 -13.00
CA GLU A 257 -9.29 17.19 -14.28
C GLU A 257 -9.27 15.73 -14.76
N GLY A 258 -8.20 15.00 -14.48
CA GLY A 258 -8.07 13.57 -14.75
C GLY A 258 -9.03 12.76 -13.89
N GLN A 259 -9.12 13.07 -12.59
CA GLN A 259 -10.06 12.45 -11.68
C GLN A 259 -11.51 12.62 -12.15
N VAL A 260 -11.91 13.84 -12.51
CA VAL A 260 -13.26 14.11 -13.06
C VAL A 260 -13.52 13.33 -14.35
N LYS A 261 -12.51 13.23 -15.22
CA LYS A 261 -12.63 12.44 -16.46
C LYS A 261 -12.84 10.97 -16.19
N LEU A 262 -12.09 10.37 -15.27
CA LEU A 262 -12.23 8.97 -14.90
C LEU A 262 -13.58 8.70 -14.23
N LEU A 263 -14.03 9.59 -13.35
CA LEU A 263 -15.34 9.48 -12.69
C LEU A 263 -16.50 9.54 -13.71
N LYS A 264 -16.40 10.38 -14.77
CA LYS A 264 -17.37 10.39 -15.87
C LYS A 264 -17.39 9.07 -16.64
N ARG A 265 -16.23 8.50 -16.93
CA ARG A 265 -16.14 7.19 -17.59
C ARG A 265 -16.75 6.08 -16.75
N ALA A 266 -16.50 6.09 -15.43
CA ALA A 266 -17.15 5.18 -14.50
C ALA A 266 -18.67 5.36 -14.52
N PHE A 267 -19.14 6.61 -14.45
CA PHE A 267 -20.57 6.91 -14.53
C PHE A 267 -21.22 6.33 -15.79
N GLU A 268 -20.59 6.48 -16.95
CA GLU A 268 -21.09 5.96 -18.23
C GLU A 268 -21.18 4.42 -18.21
N SER A 269 -20.26 3.71 -17.56
CA SER A 269 -20.19 2.25 -17.51
C SER A 269 -21.21 1.60 -16.56
N MET A 270 -21.82 2.38 -15.67
CA MET A 270 -22.67 1.89 -14.58
C MET A 270 -24.16 1.85 -14.95
N ASN A 271 -24.88 0.97 -14.26
CA ASN A 271 -26.35 0.95 -14.23
C ASN A 271 -26.89 2.11 -13.37
N SER A 272 -28.13 2.59 -13.65
CA SER A 272 -28.87 3.46 -12.71
C SER A 272 -29.02 2.78 -11.36
N GLY A 273 -28.88 3.53 -10.27
CA GLY A 273 -28.82 3.02 -8.90
C GLY A 273 -27.49 2.34 -8.55
N GLY A 274 -26.49 2.37 -9.44
CA GLY A 274 -25.14 1.88 -9.17
C GLY A 274 -24.41 2.78 -8.18
N ILE A 275 -23.45 2.21 -7.44
CA ILE A 275 -22.63 2.90 -6.45
C ILE A 275 -21.17 2.99 -6.95
N VAL A 276 -20.57 4.18 -6.91
CA VAL A 276 -19.12 4.36 -7.02
C VAL A 276 -18.51 4.41 -5.63
N ILE A 277 -17.36 3.76 -5.46
CA ILE A 277 -16.61 3.69 -4.22
C ILE A 277 -15.20 4.17 -4.52
N ILE A 278 -14.75 5.17 -3.78
CA ILE A 278 -13.38 5.68 -3.84
C ILE A 278 -12.76 5.41 -2.47
N GLN A 279 -11.72 4.60 -2.41
CA GLN A 279 -10.90 4.39 -1.21
C GLN A 279 -9.52 4.97 -1.51
N ASP A 280 -9.19 6.09 -0.90
CA ASP A 280 -7.94 6.77 -1.21
C ASP A 280 -7.42 7.57 0.01
N ILE A 281 -6.21 8.07 -0.12
CA ILE A 281 -5.63 9.03 0.82
C ILE A 281 -6.25 10.39 0.51
N LEU A 282 -7.12 10.87 1.39
CA LEU A 282 -7.83 12.13 1.22
C LEU A 282 -7.60 13.05 2.42
N ARG A 283 -7.44 14.35 2.15
CA ARG A 283 -7.39 15.34 3.22
C ARG A 283 -8.77 15.49 3.87
N ILE A 284 -8.76 15.74 5.16
CA ILE A 284 -9.94 16.17 5.91
C ILE A 284 -9.76 17.67 6.16
N GLY A 285 -10.64 18.49 5.60
CA GLY A 285 -10.57 19.94 5.71
C GLY A 285 -9.55 20.64 4.78
N PRO A 286 -9.31 21.94 5.00
CA PRO A 286 -8.48 22.75 4.12
C PRO A 286 -6.99 22.36 4.19
N TYR A 287 -6.25 22.68 3.13
CA TYR A 287 -4.82 22.37 3.02
C TYR A 287 -3.98 22.92 4.20
N THR A 288 -4.41 24.05 4.76
CA THR A 288 -3.74 24.69 5.90
C THR A 288 -3.86 23.91 7.22
N GLU A 289 -4.76 22.93 7.30
CA GLU A 289 -4.98 22.09 8.46
C GLU A 289 -4.44 20.66 8.25
N THR A 290 -3.58 20.49 7.25
CA THR A 290 -2.97 19.19 6.91
C THR A 290 -2.22 18.59 8.10
N THR A 291 -2.55 17.37 8.47
CA THR A 291 -1.82 16.64 9.50
C THR A 291 -0.41 16.26 9.02
N PRO A 292 0.58 16.07 9.91
CA PRO A 292 1.94 15.68 9.52
C PRO A 292 1.98 14.44 8.62
N LYS A 293 1.09 13.48 8.85
CA LYS A 293 1.02 12.24 8.07
C LYS A 293 0.50 12.52 6.65
N ILE A 294 -0.57 13.29 6.51
CA ILE A 294 -1.09 13.72 5.21
C ILE A 294 -0.07 14.57 4.44
N ALA A 295 0.68 15.44 5.13
CA ALA A 295 1.72 16.24 4.48
C ALA A 295 2.80 15.37 3.85
N LEU A 296 3.22 14.29 4.54
CA LEU A 296 4.20 13.33 3.99
C LEU A 296 3.64 12.59 2.78
N GLU A 297 2.42 12.08 2.86
CA GLU A 297 1.75 11.41 1.73
C GLU A 297 1.51 12.34 0.54
N SER A 298 1.18 13.61 0.80
CA SER A 298 1.05 14.62 -0.25
C SER A 298 2.38 14.89 -0.95
N LEU A 299 3.49 14.89 -0.20
CA LEU A 299 4.83 15.02 -0.80
C LEU A 299 5.17 13.80 -1.65
N VAL A 300 4.86 12.59 -1.16
CA VAL A 300 4.99 11.34 -1.94
C VAL A 300 4.25 11.47 -3.26
N ALA A 301 2.95 11.83 -3.21
CA ALA A 301 2.15 11.98 -4.41
C ALA A 301 2.71 13.03 -5.39
N ALA A 302 3.13 14.19 -4.89
CA ALA A 302 3.69 15.26 -5.71
C ALA A 302 5.02 14.86 -6.37
N VAL A 303 5.85 14.10 -5.67
CA VAL A 303 7.18 13.70 -6.15
C VAL A 303 7.08 12.54 -7.14
N PHE A 304 6.21 11.57 -6.90
CA PHE A 304 6.09 10.37 -7.75
C PHE A 304 5.17 10.56 -8.96
N TYR A 305 4.19 11.45 -8.86
CA TYR A 305 3.24 11.68 -9.94
C TYR A 305 3.42 13.06 -10.60
N GLY A 306 4.57 13.70 -10.38
CA GLY A 306 5.03 14.92 -11.07
C GLY A 306 4.08 16.09 -11.01
N GLY A 307 3.34 16.27 -9.91
CA GLY A 307 2.26 17.25 -9.82
C GLY A 307 1.03 16.91 -10.66
N SER A 308 1.06 15.76 -11.34
CA SER A 308 -0.12 15.24 -12.07
C SER A 308 -1.14 14.66 -11.11
N GLY A 309 -0.67 14.02 -10.03
CA GLY A 309 -1.49 13.56 -8.93
C GLY A 309 -1.40 14.47 -7.72
N GLY A 310 -2.20 14.21 -6.71
CA GLY A 310 -2.16 14.96 -5.46
C GLY A 310 -3.25 14.53 -4.50
N VAL A 311 -2.97 14.74 -3.20
CA VAL A 311 -3.94 14.45 -2.14
C VAL A 311 -4.98 15.57 -2.12
N VAL A 312 -6.13 15.33 -2.75
CA VAL A 312 -7.32 16.19 -2.69
C VAL A 312 -8.07 15.99 -1.36
N SER A 313 -8.96 16.87 -1.02
CA SER A 313 -9.86 16.68 0.12
C SER A 313 -11.05 15.81 -0.25
N GLY A 314 -11.73 15.27 0.77
CA GLY A 314 -13.00 14.59 0.55
C GLY A 314 -14.07 15.52 -0.01
N ASP A 315 -14.09 16.79 0.38
CA ASP A 315 -15.01 17.79 -0.18
C ASP A 315 -14.77 18.01 -1.68
N GLU A 316 -13.51 18.15 -2.11
CA GLU A 316 -13.15 18.24 -3.53
C GLU A 316 -13.57 16.97 -4.29
N THR A 317 -13.38 15.79 -3.69
CA THR A 317 -13.82 14.51 -4.29
C THR A 317 -15.34 14.48 -4.47
N VAL A 318 -16.11 14.98 -3.50
CA VAL A 318 -17.57 15.11 -3.60
C VAL A 318 -17.97 16.07 -4.73
N GLU A 319 -17.25 17.18 -4.91
CA GLU A 319 -17.46 18.10 -6.03
C GLU A 319 -17.16 17.43 -7.38
N PHE A 320 -16.09 16.65 -7.48
CA PHE A 320 -15.74 15.90 -8.69
C PHE A 320 -16.81 14.86 -9.05
N LEU A 321 -17.31 14.12 -8.06
CA LEU A 321 -18.40 13.17 -8.24
C LEU A 321 -19.68 13.85 -8.73
N THR A 322 -20.04 14.99 -8.14
CA THR A 322 -21.19 15.78 -8.55
C THR A 322 -21.03 16.29 -9.99
N SER A 323 -19.82 16.77 -10.34
CA SER A 323 -19.49 17.22 -11.71
C SER A 323 -19.51 16.06 -12.73
N ALA A 324 -19.30 14.84 -12.29
CA ALA A 324 -19.41 13.65 -13.12
C ALA A 324 -20.86 13.12 -13.28
N GLY A 325 -21.82 13.68 -12.53
CA GLY A 325 -23.24 13.34 -12.61
C GLY A 325 -23.76 12.45 -11.47
N PHE A 326 -22.90 12.07 -10.52
CA PHE A 326 -23.32 11.30 -9.34
C PHE A 326 -24.09 12.16 -8.35
N THR A 327 -24.88 11.51 -7.51
CA THR A 327 -25.67 12.12 -6.44
C THR A 327 -25.40 11.41 -5.11
N SER A 328 -25.87 12.01 -4.01
CA SER A 328 -25.72 11.43 -2.67
C SER A 328 -24.27 11.08 -2.31
N ALA A 329 -23.33 11.93 -2.72
CA ALA A 329 -21.92 11.73 -2.39
C ALA A 329 -21.67 11.96 -0.90
N GLU A 330 -20.98 11.02 -0.25
CA GLU A 330 -20.67 11.05 1.18
C GLU A 330 -19.24 10.60 1.42
N GLN A 331 -18.49 11.36 2.25
CA GLN A 331 -17.17 10.97 2.73
C GLN A 331 -17.30 10.30 4.10
N ILE A 332 -16.66 9.15 4.23
CA ILE A 332 -16.49 8.40 5.48
C ILE A 332 -14.99 8.45 5.83
N PRO A 333 -14.57 9.32 6.78
CA PRO A 333 -13.20 9.35 7.24
C PRO A 333 -12.85 8.05 7.97
N LEU A 334 -11.73 7.44 7.58
CA LEU A 334 -11.21 6.24 8.22
C LEU A 334 -10.06 6.58 9.18
N THR A 335 -9.48 5.56 9.79
CA THR A 335 -8.29 5.74 10.63
C THR A 335 -7.07 6.05 9.77
N GLY A 336 -6.22 6.96 10.26
CA GLY A 336 -4.99 7.33 9.57
C GLY A 336 -5.19 8.39 8.50
N VAL A 337 -4.85 8.09 7.25
CA VAL A 337 -4.91 9.02 6.10
C VAL A 337 -5.96 8.62 5.06
N TYR A 338 -6.54 7.44 5.21
CA TYR A 338 -7.53 6.93 4.27
C TYR A 338 -8.93 7.48 4.55
N SER A 339 -9.68 7.63 3.48
CA SER A 339 -11.13 7.87 3.51
C SER A 339 -11.80 7.01 2.45
N ILE A 340 -13.07 6.73 2.68
CA ILE A 340 -13.96 6.19 1.65
C ILE A 340 -14.92 7.32 1.24
N VAL A 341 -15.09 7.52 -0.06
CA VAL A 341 -16.16 8.37 -0.60
C VAL A 341 -17.04 7.50 -1.46
N THR A 342 -18.35 7.57 -1.22
CA THR A 342 -19.33 6.86 -2.04
C THR A 342 -20.29 7.83 -2.69
N ALA A 343 -20.82 7.48 -3.85
CA ALA A 343 -21.89 8.21 -4.51
C ALA A 343 -22.73 7.29 -5.39
N VAL A 344 -23.92 7.73 -5.76
CA VAL A 344 -24.90 6.92 -6.50
C VAL A 344 -25.13 7.52 -7.89
N LYS A 345 -25.19 6.67 -8.91
CA LYS A 345 -25.69 7.03 -10.24
C LYS A 345 -27.21 7.07 -10.19
N PRO A 346 -27.87 8.20 -10.46
CA PRO A 346 -29.34 8.32 -10.45
C PRO A 346 -30.03 7.45 -11.48
#